data_76ad4828a3ec5a5be0021c33599390a8
#
_entry.id   76ad4828a3ec5a5be0021c33599390a8
#
_cell.length_a   1.000
_cell.length_b   1.000
_cell.length_c   1.000
_cell.angle_alpha   90.00
_cell.angle_beta   90.00
_cell.angle_gamma   90.00
#
_symmetry.space_group_name_H-M   'P 1'
#
loop_
_entity.id
_entity.type
_entity.pdbx_description
1 polymer ?
#
loop_
_entity_poly.entity_id
_entity_poly.type
_entity_poly.pdbx_seq_one_letter_code
_entity_poly.pdbx_strand_id
1 'polypeptide(L)'
;APIVQGRAGVAVQEAYTLTGNNYYNPNWGYQDGKKRNARMTFDHKPMFMVSHYYKPDVKTEWNTSLFYTFGRDGSSGLNWFDAKDPRADYYRYLPSYYKNTDADLYAELQQQWRTNENARQIDWDQLYFANGKNLYSVENANGVAGNTVTGNRSKYILEEQRADPVRLGVNSVYSKQLDDSRHLTVGGSFNHQRTHYFKTVDDLLGGDFWLDIDQFADRDFNDTTISQNDLERPNKVVEQGDVFGWDYYINTRLLNAFGQYEKKWQRMEAYVGASLAQSSFWRVGNVRNGRFPDDSEGKGKANDFFNFGVKAGGIYKLTGRHFIAANAAYLSRPPATNVAYLSPRIRDAVISGLKSESVYSGDIGYVVRFPKVKGRATLYYSKIMNQVWSRSFYHDELLTIVNYNMTGVDQINRGLELGV
;
A
#
# COMPACT_ATOMS: atom_id res chain seq x y z
N ALA A 1 -17.10 -9.83 -3.58
CA ALA A 1 -15.91 -9.04 -3.38
C ALA A 1 -15.98 -8.28 -2.05
N PRO A 2 -14.90 -8.16 -1.30
CA PRO A 2 -14.92 -7.46 -0.04
C PRO A 2 -15.17 -5.96 -0.26
N ILE A 3 -16.04 -5.40 0.57
CA ILE A 3 -16.40 -3.98 0.54
C ILE A 3 -15.38 -3.22 1.37
N VAL A 4 -14.70 -2.26 0.75
CA VAL A 4 -13.83 -1.32 1.47
C VAL A 4 -14.65 -0.12 1.94
N GLN A 5 -14.53 0.19 3.21
CA GLN A 5 -15.14 1.35 3.82
C GLN A 5 -14.08 2.43 3.99
N GLY A 6 -14.11 3.45 3.15
CA GLY A 6 -13.42 4.71 3.43
C GLY A 6 -14.49 5.73 3.81
N ARG A 7 -14.39 6.32 4.98
CA ARG A 7 -15.42 7.22 5.51
C ARG A 7 -14.83 8.23 6.48
N ALA A 8 -15.45 9.39 6.56
CA ALA A 8 -15.09 10.38 7.55
C ALA A 8 -15.52 9.92 8.95
N GLY A 9 -14.64 10.04 9.94
CA GLY A 9 -14.95 9.66 11.34
C GLY A 9 -16.14 10.42 11.90
N VAL A 10 -16.29 11.70 11.56
CA VAL A 10 -17.45 12.54 11.95
C VAL A 10 -18.75 11.96 11.39
N ALA A 11 -18.78 11.57 10.11
CA ALA A 11 -19.96 10.98 9.48
C ALA A 11 -20.37 9.66 10.13
N VAL A 12 -19.39 8.81 10.50
CA VAL A 12 -19.67 7.56 11.23
C VAL A 12 -20.28 7.83 12.60
N GLN A 13 -19.72 8.78 13.35
CA GLN A 13 -20.22 9.16 14.67
C GLN A 13 -21.63 9.75 14.57
N GLU A 14 -21.89 10.57 13.56
CA GLU A 14 -23.21 11.18 13.34
C GLU A 14 -24.25 10.13 12.91
N ALA A 15 -23.89 9.23 12.00
CA ALA A 15 -24.75 8.12 11.62
C ALA A 15 -25.11 7.23 12.83
N TYR A 16 -24.13 6.93 13.69
CA TYR A 16 -24.37 6.18 14.91
C TYR A 16 -25.33 6.91 15.86
N THR A 17 -25.11 8.21 16.08
CA THR A 17 -25.96 9.04 16.96
C THR A 17 -27.39 9.14 16.44
N LEU A 18 -27.59 9.24 15.13
CA LEU A 18 -28.90 9.44 14.51
C LEU A 18 -29.68 8.14 14.26
N THR A 19 -28.98 7.03 14.01
CA THR A 19 -29.59 5.77 13.53
C THR A 19 -29.29 4.56 14.41
N GLY A 20 -28.35 4.67 15.37
CA GLY A 20 -27.86 3.52 16.15
C GLY A 20 -26.93 2.58 15.37
N ASN A 21 -26.64 2.86 14.10
CA ASN A 21 -25.82 2.00 13.24
C ASN A 21 -24.34 2.45 13.21
N ASN A 22 -23.44 1.65 13.78
CA ASN A 22 -22.00 1.88 13.75
C ASN A 22 -21.29 1.29 12.52
N TYR A 23 -22.04 0.63 11.61
CA TYR A 23 -21.55 0.07 10.35
C TYR A 23 -21.92 0.93 9.14
N TYR A 24 -22.07 2.25 9.34
CA TYR A 24 -22.35 3.16 8.25
C TYR A 24 -21.30 3.07 7.15
N ASN A 25 -21.74 2.93 5.91
CA ASN A 25 -20.92 2.89 4.70
C ASN A 25 -21.51 3.84 3.65
N PRO A 26 -20.86 4.96 3.35
CA PRO A 26 -21.32 5.94 2.35
C PRO A 26 -21.01 5.55 0.90
N ASN A 27 -20.29 4.44 0.66
CA ASN A 27 -19.77 4.11 -0.66
C ASN A 27 -20.76 3.32 -1.55
N TRP A 28 -22.01 3.19 -1.14
CA TRP A 28 -23.05 2.52 -1.93
C TRP A 28 -24.31 3.36 -2.00
N GLY A 29 -25.17 3.07 -2.97
CA GLY A 29 -26.50 3.64 -3.12
C GLY A 29 -27.39 2.69 -3.91
N TYR A 30 -28.67 3.05 -4.07
CA TYR A 30 -29.57 2.31 -4.92
C TYR A 30 -29.47 2.83 -6.36
N GLN A 31 -29.38 1.89 -7.31
CA GLN A 31 -29.51 2.10 -8.75
C GLN A 31 -30.52 1.09 -9.27
N ASP A 32 -31.59 1.53 -9.90
CA ASP A 32 -32.69 0.67 -10.39
C ASP A 32 -33.22 -0.29 -9.32
N GLY A 33 -33.34 0.20 -8.07
CA GLY A 33 -33.78 -0.56 -6.92
C GLY A 33 -32.78 -1.58 -6.36
N LYS A 34 -31.58 -1.67 -6.92
CA LYS A 34 -30.51 -2.59 -6.47
C LYS A 34 -29.38 -1.82 -5.79
N LYS A 35 -28.79 -2.41 -4.75
CA LYS A 35 -27.62 -1.84 -4.10
C LYS A 35 -26.40 -1.94 -5.02
N ARG A 36 -25.80 -0.80 -5.34
CA ARG A 36 -24.54 -0.67 -6.05
C ARG A 36 -23.49 -0.03 -5.17
N ASN A 37 -22.31 -0.64 -5.08
CA ASN A 37 -21.20 -0.15 -4.30
C ASN A 37 -20.12 0.44 -5.22
N ALA A 38 -19.70 1.67 -4.95
CA ALA A 38 -18.66 2.35 -5.70
C ALA A 38 -17.26 1.86 -5.31
N ARG A 39 -17.09 1.34 -4.10
CA ARG A 39 -15.76 1.01 -3.56
C ARG A 39 -15.64 -0.47 -3.27
N MET A 40 -15.09 -1.19 -4.24
CA MET A 40 -14.83 -2.62 -4.19
C MET A 40 -13.33 -2.86 -4.15
N THR A 41 -12.90 -3.93 -3.50
CA THR A 41 -11.53 -4.44 -3.61
C THR A 41 -11.53 -5.79 -4.28
N PHE A 42 -10.49 -6.07 -5.02
CA PHE A 42 -10.23 -7.38 -5.59
C PHE A 42 -8.75 -7.72 -5.44
N ASP A 43 -8.51 -8.97 -5.12
CA ASP A 43 -7.18 -9.56 -5.01
C ASP A 43 -7.24 -10.97 -5.59
N HIS A 44 -6.50 -11.21 -6.66
CA HIS A 44 -6.38 -12.52 -7.28
C HIS A 44 -4.94 -12.73 -7.73
N LYS A 45 -4.14 -13.41 -6.90
CA LYS A 45 -2.69 -13.61 -7.09
C LYS A 45 -2.36 -15.11 -7.04
N PRO A 46 -2.61 -15.86 -8.12
CA PRO A 46 -2.21 -17.27 -8.18
C PRO A 46 -0.70 -17.43 -8.06
N MET A 47 -0.28 -18.53 -7.44
CA MET A 47 1.12 -18.88 -7.26
C MET A 47 1.34 -20.30 -7.78
N PHE A 48 2.39 -20.44 -8.59
CA PHE A 48 2.97 -21.73 -8.96
C PHE A 48 4.28 -21.91 -8.22
N MET A 49 4.46 -23.06 -7.60
CA MET A 49 5.69 -23.37 -6.87
C MET A 49 6.11 -24.81 -7.16
N VAL A 50 7.39 -24.97 -7.43
CA VAL A 50 8.05 -26.28 -7.56
C VAL A 50 9.12 -26.35 -6.49
N SER A 51 9.09 -27.41 -5.69
CA SER A 51 10.04 -27.64 -4.62
C SER A 51 10.75 -28.96 -4.81
N HIS A 52 12.05 -28.97 -4.71
CA HIS A 52 12.92 -30.13 -4.75
C HIS A 52 13.50 -30.33 -3.35
N TYR A 53 13.27 -31.54 -2.81
CA TYR A 53 13.78 -31.97 -1.51
C TYR A 53 14.78 -33.07 -1.74
N TYR A 54 16.03 -32.85 -1.37
CA TYR A 54 17.10 -33.82 -1.50
C TYR A 54 17.71 -34.15 -0.15
N LYS A 55 17.64 -35.43 0.21
CA LYS A 55 18.15 -35.99 1.47
C LYS A 55 19.10 -37.15 1.17
N PRO A 56 20.39 -36.85 0.90
CA PRO A 56 21.37 -37.90 0.57
C PRO A 56 21.64 -38.84 1.76
N ASP A 57 21.44 -38.35 2.98
CA ASP A 57 21.57 -39.09 4.22
C ASP A 57 20.67 -38.51 5.32
N VAL A 58 20.61 -39.16 6.47
CA VAL A 58 19.77 -38.75 7.62
C VAL A 58 20.19 -37.42 8.28
N LYS A 59 21.38 -36.94 7.99
CA LYS A 59 21.97 -35.71 8.58
C LYS A 59 21.99 -34.55 7.62
N THR A 60 21.67 -34.76 6.33
CA THR A 60 21.79 -33.75 5.29
C THR A 60 20.45 -33.56 4.58
N GLU A 61 20.05 -32.30 4.49
CA GLU A 61 18.84 -31.90 3.78
C GLU A 61 19.14 -30.69 2.91
N TRP A 62 18.73 -30.75 1.63
CA TRP A 62 18.83 -29.64 0.70
C TRP A 62 17.50 -29.39 0.04
N ASN A 63 16.89 -28.24 0.33
CA ASN A 63 15.60 -27.82 -0.18
C ASN A 63 15.75 -26.66 -1.12
N THR A 64 15.24 -26.78 -2.33
CA THR A 64 15.22 -25.71 -3.32
C THR A 64 13.81 -25.52 -3.84
N SER A 65 13.32 -24.28 -3.80
CA SER A 65 11.99 -23.93 -4.29
C SER A 65 12.09 -22.81 -5.32
N LEU A 66 11.41 -22.98 -6.44
CA LEU A 66 11.16 -21.97 -7.45
C LEU A 66 9.68 -21.58 -7.38
N PHE A 67 9.38 -20.29 -7.38
CA PHE A 67 7.99 -19.82 -7.40
C PHE A 67 7.79 -18.70 -8.42
N TYR A 68 6.60 -18.68 -8.99
CA TYR A 68 6.12 -17.64 -9.87
C TYR A 68 4.71 -17.23 -9.43
N THR A 69 4.49 -15.93 -9.22
CA THR A 69 3.18 -15.38 -8.91
C THR A 69 2.89 -14.21 -9.84
N PHE A 70 1.65 -14.08 -10.23
CA PHE A 70 1.15 -12.95 -11.03
C PHE A 70 -0.28 -12.69 -10.64
N GLY A 71 -0.84 -11.58 -11.08
CA GLY A 71 -2.26 -11.39 -10.83
C GLY A 71 -2.71 -9.96 -10.84
N ARG A 72 -3.86 -9.76 -10.22
CA ARG A 72 -4.58 -8.50 -10.17
C ARG A 72 -4.83 -8.12 -8.72
N ASP A 73 -4.54 -6.88 -8.40
CA ASP A 73 -4.80 -6.25 -7.09
C ASP A 73 -5.29 -4.85 -7.32
N GLY A 74 -6.39 -4.47 -6.68
CA GLY A 74 -6.88 -3.12 -6.85
C GLY A 74 -8.16 -2.82 -6.10
N SER A 75 -8.63 -1.62 -6.32
CA SER A 75 -9.90 -1.15 -5.78
C SER A 75 -10.57 -0.17 -6.74
N SER A 76 -11.91 -0.20 -6.78
CA SER A 76 -12.69 0.83 -7.46
C SER A 76 -12.95 2.04 -6.55
N GLY A 77 -13.36 3.14 -7.14
CA GLY A 77 -13.80 4.34 -6.45
C GLY A 77 -14.42 5.36 -7.38
N LEU A 78 -15.18 6.30 -6.81
CA LEU A 78 -15.67 7.45 -7.57
C LEU A 78 -14.54 8.44 -7.85
N ASN A 79 -14.48 8.93 -9.06
CA ASN A 79 -13.68 10.08 -9.47
C ASN A 79 -14.59 11.11 -10.15
N TRP A 80 -14.29 12.41 -10.00
CA TRP A 80 -15.09 13.48 -10.54
C TRP A 80 -14.25 14.69 -10.94
N PHE A 81 -14.74 15.45 -11.90
CA PHE A 81 -14.10 16.65 -12.40
C PHE A 81 -15.13 17.78 -12.56
N ASP A 82 -14.81 18.96 -12.06
CA ASP A 82 -15.66 20.16 -12.15
C ASP A 82 -17.13 19.89 -11.78
N ALA A 83 -17.33 19.20 -10.64
CA ALA A 83 -18.62 18.77 -10.18
C ALA A 83 -18.67 18.73 -8.65
N LYS A 84 -19.88 18.68 -8.08
CA LYS A 84 -20.08 18.55 -6.65
C LYS A 84 -19.49 17.22 -6.17
N ASP A 85 -18.98 17.21 -4.93
CA ASP A 85 -18.50 15.97 -4.31
C ASP A 85 -19.63 14.92 -4.27
N PRO A 86 -19.47 13.74 -4.89
CA PRO A 86 -20.53 12.72 -4.94
C PRO A 86 -20.63 11.88 -3.66
N ARG A 87 -19.72 12.08 -2.72
CA ARG A 87 -19.66 11.25 -1.50
C ARG A 87 -20.70 11.70 -0.49
N ALA A 88 -21.56 10.81 -0.06
CA ALA A 88 -22.60 11.09 0.91
C ALA A 88 -22.05 11.53 2.30
N ASP A 89 -20.79 11.17 2.62
CA ASP A 89 -20.11 11.56 3.86
C ASP A 89 -19.21 12.82 3.69
N TYR A 90 -19.38 13.57 2.61
CA TYR A 90 -18.71 14.85 2.47
C TYR A 90 -19.18 15.83 3.57
N TYR A 91 -18.23 16.46 4.26
CA TYR A 91 -18.51 17.22 5.48
C TYR A 91 -19.60 18.29 5.36
N ARG A 92 -19.76 18.90 4.15
CA ARG A 92 -20.81 19.92 3.89
C ARG A 92 -22.20 19.32 3.72
N TYR A 93 -22.34 18.01 3.60
CA TYR A 93 -23.64 17.31 3.53
C TYR A 93 -24.08 16.76 4.88
N LEU A 94 -23.18 16.81 5.88
CA LEU A 94 -23.49 16.33 7.22
C LEU A 94 -24.39 17.34 7.97
N PRO A 95 -25.38 16.88 8.71
CA PRO A 95 -26.17 17.74 9.58
C PRO A 95 -25.31 18.63 10.49
N SER A 96 -24.27 18.06 11.11
CA SER A 96 -23.37 18.78 12.04
C SER A 96 -22.67 20.00 11.44
N TYR A 97 -22.53 20.07 10.12
CA TYR A 97 -21.94 21.24 9.44
C TYR A 97 -22.79 22.50 9.67
N TYR A 98 -24.11 22.35 9.72
CA TYR A 98 -25.07 23.46 9.87
C TYR A 98 -25.45 23.78 11.32
N LYS A 99 -24.98 23.00 12.29
CA LYS A 99 -25.36 23.10 13.70
C LYS A 99 -25.27 24.52 14.30
N ASN A 100 -24.27 25.29 13.89
CA ASN A 100 -24.01 26.62 14.42
C ASN A 100 -24.36 27.76 13.44
N THR A 101 -24.78 27.44 12.21
CA THR A 101 -25.04 28.43 11.14
C THR A 101 -26.48 28.46 10.69
N ASP A 102 -27.20 27.32 10.75
CA ASP A 102 -28.57 27.19 10.30
C ASP A 102 -29.29 26.08 11.10
N ALA A 103 -30.02 26.47 12.16
CA ALA A 103 -30.67 25.53 13.06
C ALA A 103 -31.81 24.75 12.38
N ASP A 104 -32.53 25.38 11.46
CA ASP A 104 -33.67 24.77 10.77
C ASP A 104 -33.15 23.69 9.77
N LEU A 105 -32.17 24.04 8.96
CA LEU A 105 -31.54 23.09 8.06
C LEU A 105 -30.84 21.96 8.83
N TYR A 106 -30.21 22.24 9.96
CA TYR A 106 -29.65 21.22 10.83
C TYR A 106 -30.71 20.21 11.28
N ALA A 107 -31.86 20.69 11.77
CA ALA A 107 -32.97 19.83 12.21
C ALA A 107 -33.57 19.01 11.05
N GLU A 108 -33.75 19.63 9.88
CA GLU A 108 -34.25 18.97 8.68
C GLU A 108 -33.30 17.84 8.23
N LEU A 109 -32.02 18.11 8.11
CA LEU A 109 -31.00 17.11 7.69
C LEU A 109 -30.91 15.96 8.70
N GLN A 110 -31.00 16.25 10.01
CA GLN A 110 -31.08 15.19 11.03
C GLN A 110 -32.32 14.31 10.85
N GLN A 111 -33.46 14.90 10.56
CA GLN A 111 -34.69 14.16 10.29
C GLN A 111 -34.54 13.29 9.04
N GLN A 112 -34.01 13.85 7.95
CA GLN A 112 -33.73 13.10 6.72
C GLN A 112 -32.78 11.94 6.96
N TRP A 113 -31.71 12.14 7.73
CA TRP A 113 -30.76 11.08 8.06
C TRP A 113 -31.36 9.95 8.90
N ARG A 114 -32.35 10.26 9.75
CA ARG A 114 -33.06 9.24 10.55
C ARG A 114 -34.05 8.44 9.74
N THR A 115 -34.79 9.08 8.83
CA THR A 115 -35.97 8.49 8.19
C THR A 115 -35.72 8.02 6.75
N ASN A 116 -34.70 8.57 6.06
CA ASN A 116 -34.41 8.29 4.66
C ASN A 116 -32.99 7.73 4.51
N GLU A 117 -32.85 6.43 4.22
CA GLU A 117 -31.56 5.81 3.99
C GLU A 117 -30.81 6.44 2.80
N ASN A 118 -31.52 6.84 1.74
CA ASN A 118 -30.92 7.42 0.55
C ASN A 118 -30.23 8.76 0.81
N ALA A 119 -30.68 9.54 1.81
CA ALA A 119 -30.02 10.79 2.18
C ALA A 119 -28.57 10.61 2.68
N ARG A 120 -28.17 9.38 2.99
CA ARG A 120 -26.86 9.01 3.52
C ARG A 120 -26.04 8.18 2.53
N GLN A 121 -26.53 7.99 1.31
CA GLN A 121 -25.97 7.09 0.32
C GLN A 121 -25.66 7.81 -0.99
N ILE A 122 -24.93 7.16 -1.89
CA ILE A 122 -24.66 7.70 -3.23
C ILE A 122 -25.97 7.79 -4.00
N ASP A 123 -26.23 8.96 -4.56
CA ASP A 123 -27.31 9.19 -5.51
C ASP A 123 -26.81 8.89 -6.95
N TRP A 124 -26.93 7.64 -7.36
CA TRP A 124 -26.50 7.20 -8.70
C TRP A 124 -27.25 7.92 -9.82
N ASP A 125 -28.56 8.14 -9.66
CA ASP A 125 -29.40 8.76 -10.69
C ASP A 125 -28.94 10.20 -10.97
N GLN A 126 -28.56 10.92 -9.92
CA GLN A 126 -27.98 12.26 -10.05
C GLN A 126 -26.64 12.27 -10.80
N LEU A 127 -25.79 11.25 -10.59
CA LEU A 127 -24.50 11.14 -11.30
C LEU A 127 -24.72 10.88 -12.80
N TYR A 128 -25.61 9.95 -13.14
CA TYR A 128 -26.00 9.68 -14.54
C TYR A 128 -26.64 10.89 -15.20
N PHE A 129 -27.53 11.57 -14.49
CA PHE A 129 -28.17 12.78 -14.98
C PHE A 129 -27.15 13.89 -15.28
N ALA A 130 -26.20 14.10 -14.41
CA ALA A 130 -25.17 15.13 -14.59
C ALA A 130 -24.27 14.82 -15.81
N ASN A 131 -23.91 13.56 -16.02
CA ASN A 131 -23.10 13.13 -17.15
C ASN A 131 -23.86 13.26 -18.46
N GLY A 132 -25.11 12.80 -18.53
CA GLY A 132 -25.92 12.81 -19.74
C GLY A 132 -26.32 14.20 -20.25
N LYS A 133 -26.07 15.27 -19.49
CA LYS A 133 -26.35 16.67 -19.88
C LYS A 133 -25.09 17.50 -20.11
N ASN A 134 -23.90 16.92 -20.06
CA ASN A 134 -22.64 17.66 -20.17
C ASN A 134 -22.04 17.54 -21.57
N LEU A 135 -22.78 18.05 -22.59
CA LEU A 135 -22.26 18.10 -23.95
C LEU A 135 -20.99 18.95 -24.01
N TYR A 136 -19.92 18.37 -24.53
CA TYR A 136 -18.59 18.97 -24.57
C TYR A 136 -17.86 18.59 -25.87
N SER A 137 -17.04 19.50 -26.39
CA SER A 137 -16.19 19.25 -27.55
C SER A 137 -14.73 19.36 -27.13
N VAL A 138 -13.95 18.32 -27.41
CA VAL A 138 -12.50 18.28 -27.20
C VAL A 138 -11.82 18.54 -28.52
N GLU A 139 -11.17 19.68 -28.65
CA GLU A 139 -10.37 20.00 -29.83
C GLU A 139 -8.99 19.37 -29.77
N ASN A 140 -8.43 19.00 -30.92
CA ASN A 140 -7.14 18.31 -31.04
C ASN A 140 -7.07 17.07 -30.13
N ALA A 141 -8.18 16.34 -30.02
CA ALA A 141 -8.31 15.18 -29.17
C ALA A 141 -7.21 14.14 -29.46
N ASN A 142 -6.69 13.53 -28.40
CA ASN A 142 -5.61 12.51 -28.44
C ASN A 142 -4.31 13.01 -29.10
N GLY A 143 -4.03 14.32 -29.06
CA GLY A 143 -2.86 14.93 -29.67
C GLY A 143 -2.89 15.03 -31.20
N VAL A 144 -4.04 14.76 -31.83
CA VAL A 144 -4.18 14.80 -33.27
C VAL A 144 -4.76 16.16 -33.71
N ALA A 145 -3.96 16.95 -34.39
CA ALA A 145 -4.36 18.29 -34.85
C ALA A 145 -5.63 18.22 -35.73
N GLY A 146 -6.63 19.05 -35.42
CA GLY A 146 -7.91 19.12 -36.11
C GLY A 146 -8.89 17.99 -35.77
N ASN A 147 -8.51 17.01 -34.98
CA ASN A 147 -9.42 15.98 -34.47
C ASN A 147 -10.32 16.57 -33.39
N THR A 148 -11.62 16.61 -33.59
CA THR A 148 -12.60 17.08 -32.61
C THR A 148 -13.51 15.94 -32.19
N VAL A 149 -13.56 15.65 -30.91
CA VAL A 149 -14.49 14.69 -30.32
C VAL A 149 -15.57 15.44 -29.56
N THR A 150 -16.83 15.20 -29.95
CA THR A 150 -18.00 15.83 -29.33
C THR A 150 -18.94 14.78 -28.78
N GLY A 151 -19.35 14.94 -27.53
CA GLY A 151 -20.27 14.05 -26.84
C GLY A 151 -20.47 14.49 -25.38
N ASN A 152 -21.19 13.70 -24.60
CA ASN A 152 -21.39 13.95 -23.18
C ASN A 152 -20.14 13.58 -22.42
N ARG A 153 -19.32 14.55 -22.02
CA ARG A 153 -18.16 14.35 -21.15
C ARG A 153 -18.63 13.94 -19.77
N SER A 154 -18.18 12.80 -19.26
CA SER A 154 -18.45 12.39 -17.89
C SER A 154 -17.87 13.40 -16.89
N LYS A 155 -18.70 13.88 -15.96
CA LYS A 155 -18.29 14.62 -14.76
C LYS A 155 -17.96 13.69 -13.60
N TYR A 156 -18.54 12.50 -13.60
CA TYR A 156 -18.36 11.43 -12.63
C TYR A 156 -18.06 10.13 -13.35
N ILE A 157 -17.12 9.37 -12.83
CA ILE A 157 -16.81 8.02 -13.29
C ILE A 157 -16.58 7.08 -12.11
N LEU A 158 -16.70 5.79 -12.34
CA LEU A 158 -16.01 4.80 -11.52
C LEU A 158 -14.63 4.53 -12.13
N GLU A 159 -13.60 4.58 -11.33
CA GLU A 159 -12.24 4.19 -11.69
C GLU A 159 -11.82 2.93 -10.95
N GLU A 160 -10.95 2.13 -11.56
CA GLU A 160 -10.16 1.13 -10.86
C GLU A 160 -8.71 1.62 -10.70
N GLN A 161 -8.20 1.59 -9.47
CA GLN A 161 -6.77 1.77 -9.18
C GLN A 161 -6.14 0.39 -9.01
N ARG A 162 -5.14 0.10 -9.83
CA ARG A 162 -4.54 -1.22 -10.00
C ARG A 162 -3.10 -1.24 -9.52
N ALA A 163 -2.70 -2.39 -8.96
CA ALA A 163 -1.32 -2.73 -8.61
C ALA A 163 -1.08 -4.20 -8.94
N ASP A 164 -0.90 -4.52 -10.21
CA ASP A 164 -0.81 -5.88 -10.72
C ASP A 164 0.63 -6.42 -10.62
N PRO A 165 0.94 -7.32 -9.68
CA PRO A 165 2.28 -7.84 -9.49
C PRO A 165 2.58 -9.03 -10.41
N VAL A 166 3.83 -9.09 -10.84
CA VAL A 166 4.47 -10.32 -11.34
C VAL A 166 5.73 -10.54 -10.51
N ARG A 167 5.89 -11.72 -9.92
CA ARG A 167 7.04 -12.04 -9.08
C ARG A 167 7.58 -13.41 -9.41
N LEU A 168 8.90 -13.48 -9.59
CA LEU A 168 9.68 -14.71 -9.74
C LEU A 168 10.68 -14.79 -8.59
N GLY A 169 10.83 -15.96 -8.00
CA GLY A 169 11.84 -16.15 -6.97
C GLY A 169 12.33 -17.58 -6.88
N VAL A 170 13.56 -17.70 -6.40
CA VAL A 170 14.19 -18.96 -6.05
C VAL A 170 14.74 -18.86 -4.64
N ASN A 171 14.58 -19.93 -3.87
CA ASN A 171 15.14 -20.08 -2.53
C ASN A 171 15.78 -21.45 -2.42
N SER A 172 17.01 -21.51 -1.88
CA SER A 172 17.74 -22.75 -1.67
C SER A 172 18.35 -22.75 -0.28
N VAL A 173 18.09 -23.81 0.49
CA VAL A 173 18.57 -23.98 1.85
C VAL A 173 19.20 -25.36 2.00
N TYR A 174 20.45 -25.37 2.41
CA TYR A 174 21.19 -26.55 2.79
C TYR A 174 21.33 -26.61 4.30
N SER A 175 21.01 -27.75 4.89
CA SER A 175 21.01 -27.97 6.34
C SER A 175 21.75 -29.28 6.61
N LYS A 176 22.71 -29.25 7.52
CA LYS A 176 23.53 -30.42 7.88
C LYS A 176 23.75 -30.53 9.38
N GLN A 177 23.38 -31.66 9.93
CA GLN A 177 23.81 -32.08 11.25
C GLN A 177 25.23 -32.64 11.16
N LEU A 178 26.23 -31.86 11.61
CA LEU A 178 27.63 -32.22 11.55
C LEU A 178 27.96 -33.39 12.49
N ASP A 179 27.38 -33.34 13.70
CA ASP A 179 27.36 -34.41 14.72
C ASP A 179 26.13 -34.22 15.63
N ASP A 180 26.04 -34.99 16.70
CA ASP A 180 24.90 -34.97 17.66
C ASP A 180 24.73 -33.61 18.36
N SER A 181 25.75 -32.76 18.32
CA SER A 181 25.78 -31.47 19.01
C SER A 181 25.84 -30.25 18.08
N ARG A 182 26.17 -30.41 16.80
CA ARG A 182 26.45 -29.30 15.87
C ARG A 182 25.56 -29.36 14.65
N HIS A 183 24.98 -28.24 14.32
CA HIS A 183 24.11 -28.09 13.14
C HIS A 183 24.53 -26.85 12.34
N LEU A 184 24.59 -26.98 11.02
CA LEU A 184 24.90 -25.92 10.08
C LEU A 184 23.73 -25.75 9.11
N THR A 185 23.24 -24.53 8.96
CA THR A 185 22.29 -24.15 7.93
C THR A 185 22.87 -23.02 7.09
N VAL A 186 22.88 -23.16 5.78
CA VAL A 186 23.27 -22.11 4.83
C VAL A 186 22.21 -22.02 3.75
N GLY A 187 21.98 -20.84 3.23
CA GLY A 187 20.99 -20.67 2.18
C GLY A 187 21.12 -19.36 1.47
N GLY A 188 20.36 -19.26 0.39
CA GLY A 188 20.25 -18.03 -0.39
C GLY A 188 18.93 -17.94 -1.13
N SER A 189 18.56 -16.73 -1.48
CA SER A 189 17.35 -16.47 -2.25
C SER A 189 17.56 -15.35 -3.25
N PHE A 190 16.89 -15.47 -4.38
CA PHE A 190 16.73 -14.39 -5.35
C PHE A 190 15.25 -14.14 -5.58
N ASN A 191 14.85 -12.87 -5.57
CA ASN A 191 13.51 -12.43 -5.88
C ASN A 191 13.57 -11.26 -6.87
N HIS A 192 12.74 -11.31 -7.90
CA HIS A 192 12.46 -10.20 -8.79
C HIS A 192 10.96 -9.98 -8.83
N GLN A 193 10.52 -8.78 -8.55
CA GLN A 193 9.12 -8.38 -8.67
C GLN A 193 9.00 -7.15 -9.55
N ARG A 194 8.01 -7.15 -10.44
CA ARG A 194 7.55 -6.01 -11.23
C ARG A 194 6.08 -5.81 -10.94
N THR A 195 5.71 -4.66 -10.41
CA THR A 195 4.31 -4.31 -10.16
C THR A 195 3.89 -3.19 -11.09
N HIS A 196 2.83 -3.42 -11.85
CA HIS A 196 2.22 -2.43 -12.73
C HIS A 196 1.19 -1.63 -11.93
N TYR A 197 1.41 -0.33 -11.80
CA TYR A 197 0.51 0.62 -11.16
C TYR A 197 -0.14 1.47 -12.25
N PHE A 198 -1.48 1.46 -12.31
CA PHE A 198 -2.24 2.21 -13.31
C PHE A 198 -3.67 2.43 -12.85
N LYS A 199 -4.41 3.29 -13.58
CA LYS A 199 -5.85 3.45 -13.41
C LYS A 199 -6.58 3.10 -14.70
N THR A 200 -7.79 2.57 -14.57
CA THR A 200 -8.71 2.39 -15.71
C THR A 200 -10.07 3.00 -15.41
N VAL A 201 -10.77 3.38 -16.45
CA VAL A 201 -12.19 3.74 -16.36
C VAL A 201 -12.99 2.46 -16.20
N ASP A 202 -13.67 2.29 -15.08
CA ASP A 202 -14.54 1.13 -14.83
C ASP A 202 -15.96 1.37 -15.40
N ASP A 203 -16.51 2.58 -15.21
CA ASP A 203 -17.81 2.97 -15.72
C ASP A 203 -17.87 4.49 -15.94
N LEU A 204 -18.34 4.92 -17.10
CA LEU A 204 -18.54 6.34 -17.48
C LEU A 204 -19.80 6.95 -16.86
N LEU A 205 -20.63 6.16 -16.17
CA LEU A 205 -21.89 6.57 -15.55
C LEU A 205 -22.82 7.37 -16.49
N GLY A 206 -22.99 6.86 -17.71
CA GLY A 206 -23.88 7.42 -18.72
C GLY A 206 -23.32 8.59 -19.54
N GLY A 207 -22.04 8.91 -19.40
CA GLY A 207 -21.33 9.79 -20.35
C GLY A 207 -20.76 8.99 -21.53
N ASP A 208 -20.32 9.72 -22.55
CA ASP A 208 -19.73 9.12 -23.75
C ASP A 208 -18.23 8.93 -23.61
N PHE A 209 -17.57 9.81 -22.85
CA PHE A 209 -16.12 9.77 -22.61
C PHE A 209 -15.71 10.48 -21.32
N TRP A 210 -14.49 10.21 -20.86
CA TRP A 210 -13.77 10.98 -19.86
C TRP A 210 -12.56 11.69 -20.49
N LEU A 211 -12.28 12.94 -20.10
CA LEU A 211 -11.10 13.68 -20.53
C LEU A 211 -9.96 13.46 -19.53
N ASP A 212 -8.85 12.89 -19.99
CA ASP A 212 -7.69 12.51 -19.15
C ASP A 212 -6.77 13.70 -18.90
N ILE A 213 -7.13 14.54 -17.94
CA ILE A 213 -6.33 15.68 -17.47
C ILE A 213 -6.24 15.67 -15.94
N ASP A 214 -5.17 16.29 -15.41
CA ASP A 214 -5.02 16.58 -13.97
C ASP A 214 -5.88 17.81 -13.61
N GLN A 215 -7.07 17.56 -13.03
CA GLN A 215 -8.01 18.61 -12.65
C GLN A 215 -7.46 19.63 -11.64
N PHE A 216 -6.51 19.24 -10.80
CA PHE A 216 -5.91 20.15 -9.84
C PHE A 216 -4.90 21.06 -10.54
N ALA A 217 -4.13 20.51 -11.47
CA ALA A 217 -3.22 21.29 -12.27
C ALA A 217 -3.98 22.24 -13.21
N ASP A 218 -5.08 21.79 -13.81
CA ASP A 218 -5.96 22.60 -14.67
C ASP A 218 -6.56 23.79 -13.90
N ARG A 219 -6.96 23.59 -12.65
CA ARG A 219 -7.47 24.64 -11.76
C ARG A 219 -6.38 25.60 -11.26
N ASP A 220 -5.22 25.06 -10.85
CA ASP A 220 -4.21 25.78 -10.09
C ASP A 220 -3.18 26.49 -10.99
N PHE A 221 -3.02 26.02 -12.24
CA PHE A 221 -2.08 26.57 -13.21
C PHE A 221 -2.87 27.00 -14.46
N ASN A 222 -2.69 28.23 -14.91
CA ASN A 222 -3.30 28.70 -16.14
C ASN A 222 -2.47 28.26 -17.39
N ASP A 223 -2.13 26.98 -17.45
CA ASP A 223 -1.33 26.36 -18.50
C ASP A 223 -1.87 24.95 -18.81
N THR A 224 -2.45 24.80 -19.99
CA THR A 224 -3.05 23.54 -20.45
C THR A 224 -2.04 22.41 -20.66
N THR A 225 -0.74 22.73 -20.81
CA THR A 225 0.33 21.73 -20.93
C THR A 225 0.58 21.04 -19.59
N ILE A 226 0.56 21.82 -18.51
CA ILE A 226 0.79 21.33 -17.13
C ILE A 226 -0.31 20.39 -16.69
N SER A 227 -1.54 20.59 -17.17
CA SER A 227 -2.69 19.74 -16.82
C SER A 227 -2.72 18.40 -17.55
N GLN A 228 -1.90 18.18 -18.59
CA GLN A 228 -1.89 16.92 -19.32
C GLN A 228 -1.30 15.78 -18.48
N ASN A 229 -2.00 14.67 -18.36
CA ASN A 229 -1.45 13.45 -17.77
C ASN A 229 -0.47 12.74 -18.71
N ASP A 230 -0.63 12.95 -20.04
CA ASP A 230 0.24 12.39 -21.08
C ASP A 230 0.50 13.44 -22.17
N LEU A 231 1.70 14.00 -22.23
CA LEU A 231 2.11 14.97 -23.24
C LEU A 231 2.29 14.38 -24.63
N GLU A 232 2.46 13.07 -24.75
CA GLU A 232 2.52 12.39 -26.05
C GLU A 232 1.12 12.25 -26.69
N ARG A 233 0.08 12.34 -25.86
CA ARG A 233 -1.32 12.31 -26.27
C ARG A 233 -2.13 13.36 -25.51
N PRO A 234 -1.87 14.66 -25.72
CA PRO A 234 -2.62 15.72 -25.05
C PRO A 234 -4.10 15.67 -25.40
N ASN A 235 -4.94 16.16 -24.51
CA ASN A 235 -6.40 16.11 -24.61
C ASN A 235 -6.92 14.67 -24.85
N LYS A 236 -6.32 13.71 -24.16
CA LYS A 236 -6.64 12.29 -24.30
C LYS A 236 -8.08 12.04 -23.87
N VAL A 237 -8.87 11.52 -24.81
CA VAL A 237 -10.23 11.05 -24.60
C VAL A 237 -10.18 9.56 -24.29
N VAL A 238 -10.81 9.14 -23.19
CA VAL A 238 -10.81 7.74 -22.75
C VAL A 238 -12.22 7.22 -22.56
N GLU A 239 -12.39 5.94 -22.87
CA GLU A 239 -13.61 5.18 -22.74
C GLU A 239 -13.52 4.13 -21.63
N GLN A 240 -14.59 3.38 -21.42
CA GLN A 240 -14.60 2.29 -20.43
C GLN A 240 -13.52 1.25 -20.74
N GLY A 241 -12.72 0.92 -19.75
CA GLY A 241 -11.59 -0.02 -19.85
C GLY A 241 -10.26 0.62 -20.17
N ASP A 242 -10.22 1.85 -20.64
CA ASP A 242 -8.99 2.56 -20.98
C ASP A 242 -8.16 2.94 -19.75
N VAL A 243 -6.83 2.92 -19.94
CA VAL A 243 -5.87 3.41 -18.94
C VAL A 243 -5.80 4.94 -19.02
N PHE A 244 -5.83 5.60 -17.86
CA PHE A 244 -5.76 7.06 -17.73
C PHE A 244 -5.06 7.51 -16.45
N GLY A 245 -4.73 8.80 -16.38
CA GLY A 245 -4.14 9.45 -15.22
C GLY A 245 -2.68 9.09 -15.02
N TRP A 246 -2.39 7.94 -14.44
CA TRP A 246 -1.02 7.45 -14.27
C TRP A 246 -0.87 6.01 -14.75
N ASP A 247 0.32 5.71 -15.25
CA ASP A 247 0.73 4.39 -15.70
C ASP A 247 2.24 4.21 -15.49
N TYR A 248 2.65 3.32 -14.59
CA TYR A 248 4.05 3.09 -14.28
C TYR A 248 4.30 1.71 -13.65
N TYR A 249 5.54 1.27 -13.68
CA TYR A 249 6.00 0.08 -12.98
C TYR A 249 6.95 0.44 -11.84
N ILE A 250 6.90 -0.34 -10.77
CA ILE A 250 7.97 -0.43 -9.78
C ILE A 250 8.57 -1.83 -9.89
N ASN A 251 9.87 -1.86 -10.10
CA ASN A 251 10.65 -3.08 -10.14
C ASN A 251 11.48 -3.19 -8.86
N THR A 252 11.55 -4.38 -8.28
CA THR A 252 12.42 -4.68 -7.13
C THR A 252 13.21 -5.94 -7.38
N ARG A 253 14.45 -5.96 -6.92
CA ARG A 253 15.32 -7.15 -6.89
C ARG A 253 15.88 -7.32 -5.50
N LEU A 254 15.94 -8.55 -5.05
CA LEU A 254 16.57 -8.93 -3.79
C LEU A 254 17.39 -10.20 -4.02
N LEU A 255 18.68 -10.12 -3.75
CA LEU A 255 19.58 -11.25 -3.60
C LEU A 255 19.98 -11.33 -2.13
N ASN A 256 19.82 -12.50 -1.51
CA ASN A 256 20.15 -12.71 -0.10
C ASN A 256 20.91 -14.03 0.06
N ALA A 257 21.90 -14.03 0.96
CA ALA A 257 22.59 -15.22 1.42
C ALA A 257 22.71 -15.19 2.93
N PHE A 258 22.62 -16.34 3.57
CA PHE A 258 22.74 -16.45 5.02
C PHE A 258 23.40 -17.76 5.44
N GLY A 259 23.97 -17.74 6.66
CA GLY A 259 24.47 -18.92 7.33
C GLY A 259 24.18 -18.86 8.82
N GLN A 260 23.92 -20.01 9.41
CA GLN A 260 23.70 -20.16 10.83
C GLN A 260 24.39 -21.44 11.32
N TYR A 261 25.11 -21.31 12.40
CA TYR A 261 25.73 -22.42 13.12
C TYR A 261 25.13 -22.53 14.50
N GLU A 262 24.77 -23.76 14.89
CA GLU A 262 24.20 -24.10 16.18
C GLU A 262 25.06 -25.12 16.87
N LYS A 263 25.20 -24.97 18.19
CA LYS A 263 25.90 -25.94 19.03
C LYS A 263 25.15 -26.19 20.32
N LYS A 264 25.06 -27.48 20.68
CA LYS A 264 24.46 -27.96 21.91
C LYS A 264 25.55 -28.51 22.81
N TRP A 265 25.53 -28.07 24.04
CA TRP A 265 26.33 -28.61 25.14
C TRP A 265 25.38 -29.22 26.18
N GLN A 266 25.90 -29.84 27.18
CA GLN A 266 25.08 -30.45 28.20
C GLN A 266 24.07 -29.51 28.87
N ARG A 267 24.53 -28.26 29.18
CA ARG A 267 23.71 -27.25 29.86
C ARG A 267 23.39 -26.01 29.00
N MET A 268 23.90 -25.93 27.79
CA MET A 268 23.74 -24.77 26.95
C MET A 268 23.44 -25.18 25.52
N GLU A 269 22.58 -24.44 24.87
CA GLU A 269 22.37 -24.46 23.40
C GLU A 269 22.57 -23.05 22.90
N ALA A 270 23.37 -22.86 21.87
CA ALA A 270 23.63 -21.53 21.34
C ALA A 270 23.70 -21.57 19.81
N TYR A 271 23.39 -20.43 19.20
CA TYR A 271 23.54 -20.23 17.78
C TYR A 271 24.18 -18.89 17.45
N VAL A 272 24.83 -18.83 16.29
CA VAL A 272 25.30 -17.61 15.64
C VAL A 272 24.91 -17.67 14.18
N GLY A 273 24.47 -16.55 13.63
CA GLY A 273 24.11 -16.45 12.22
C GLY A 273 24.49 -15.11 11.64
N ALA A 274 24.75 -15.13 10.34
CA ALA A 274 25.01 -13.93 9.55
C ALA A 274 24.23 -13.97 8.24
N SER A 275 23.91 -12.80 7.69
CA SER A 275 23.27 -12.64 6.40
C SER A 275 23.83 -11.45 5.64
N LEU A 276 23.80 -11.55 4.30
CA LEU A 276 24.16 -10.49 3.37
C LEU A 276 23.01 -10.35 2.38
N ALA A 277 22.64 -9.12 2.05
CA ALA A 277 21.59 -8.87 1.07
C ALA A 277 21.95 -7.69 0.16
N GLN A 278 21.74 -7.88 -1.14
CA GLN A 278 21.77 -6.82 -2.14
C GLN A 278 20.34 -6.61 -2.63
N SER A 279 19.83 -5.40 -2.48
CA SER A 279 18.51 -5.03 -2.98
C SER A 279 18.60 -3.81 -3.89
N SER A 280 17.74 -3.78 -4.89
CA SER A 280 17.59 -2.63 -5.77
C SER A 280 16.13 -2.43 -6.14
N PHE A 281 15.74 -1.16 -6.34
CA PHE A 281 14.45 -0.82 -6.89
C PHE A 281 14.55 0.37 -7.86
N TRP A 282 13.67 0.39 -8.86
CA TRP A 282 13.55 1.48 -9.83
C TRP A 282 12.13 1.58 -10.36
N ARG A 283 11.77 2.79 -10.80
CA ARG A 283 10.52 3.08 -11.49
C ARG A 283 10.70 3.02 -13.00
N VAL A 284 9.63 2.68 -13.72
CA VAL A 284 9.52 2.85 -15.18
C VAL A 284 8.17 3.52 -15.46
N GLY A 285 8.18 4.76 -15.93
CA GLY A 285 6.97 5.49 -16.32
C GLY A 285 6.57 5.20 -17.76
N ASN A 286 5.28 5.03 -18.00
CA ASN A 286 4.72 4.78 -19.33
C ASN A 286 4.09 6.02 -19.93
N VAL A 287 3.99 7.13 -19.20
CA VAL A 287 3.38 8.38 -19.65
C VAL A 287 4.29 9.58 -19.30
N ARG A 288 4.30 10.57 -20.19
CA ARG A 288 5.02 11.84 -20.00
C ARG A 288 4.08 12.87 -19.38
N ASN A 289 4.22 13.07 -18.07
CA ASN A 289 3.33 13.95 -17.32
C ASN A 289 3.66 15.43 -17.50
N GLY A 290 2.66 16.27 -17.71
CA GLY A 290 2.82 17.70 -17.97
C GLY A 290 3.47 18.50 -16.82
N ARG A 291 3.29 18.07 -15.55
CA ARG A 291 3.94 18.72 -14.41
C ARG A 291 5.41 18.34 -14.26
N PHE A 292 5.81 17.18 -14.78
CA PHE A 292 7.16 16.65 -14.65
C PHE A 292 7.62 15.99 -15.95
N PRO A 293 7.74 16.77 -17.05
CA PRO A 293 7.99 16.21 -18.38
C PRO A 293 9.35 15.53 -18.53
N ASP A 294 10.33 15.88 -17.68
CA ASP A 294 11.72 15.44 -17.81
C ASP A 294 12.04 14.20 -16.92
N ASP A 295 11.17 13.86 -15.94
CA ASP A 295 11.43 12.75 -15.01
C ASP A 295 10.20 11.85 -14.75
N SER A 296 9.20 11.88 -15.62
CA SER A 296 7.98 11.09 -15.48
C SER A 296 7.96 9.84 -16.34
N GLU A 297 8.52 9.88 -17.54
CA GLU A 297 8.52 8.79 -18.52
C GLU A 297 9.86 8.03 -18.53
N GLY A 298 9.81 6.77 -18.97
CA GLY A 298 10.98 5.93 -19.15
C GLY A 298 11.50 5.29 -17.88
N LYS A 299 12.69 4.69 -17.97
CA LYS A 299 13.33 3.98 -16.86
C LYS A 299 14.13 4.94 -15.99
N GLY A 300 13.73 5.05 -14.74
CA GLY A 300 14.42 5.80 -13.73
C GLY A 300 15.71 5.14 -13.22
N LYS A 301 16.43 5.88 -12.38
CA LYS A 301 17.67 5.42 -11.75
C LYS A 301 17.39 4.28 -10.78
N ALA A 302 18.23 3.23 -10.82
CA ALA A 302 18.19 2.18 -9.80
C ALA A 302 18.73 2.72 -8.46
N ASN A 303 18.01 2.40 -7.40
CA ASN A 303 18.38 2.68 -6.02
C ASN A 303 18.86 1.37 -5.38
N ASP A 304 20.17 1.29 -5.14
CA ASP A 304 20.84 0.08 -4.69
C ASP A 304 21.22 0.16 -3.21
N PHE A 305 21.01 -0.93 -2.48
CA PHE A 305 21.30 -1.05 -1.07
C PHE A 305 22.00 -2.37 -0.79
N PHE A 306 23.15 -2.29 -0.11
CA PHE A 306 23.80 -3.43 0.46
C PHE A 306 23.52 -3.49 1.97
N ASN A 307 23.04 -4.63 2.42
CA ASN A 307 22.58 -4.83 3.78
C ASN A 307 23.22 -6.08 4.36
N PHE A 308 23.40 -6.08 5.67
CA PHE A 308 23.91 -7.24 6.38
C PHE A 308 23.20 -7.40 7.75
N GLY A 309 23.27 -8.60 8.26
CA GLY A 309 22.73 -8.91 9.57
C GLY A 309 23.62 -9.92 10.30
N VAL A 310 23.69 -9.78 11.61
CA VAL A 310 24.28 -10.76 12.50
C VAL A 310 23.34 -11.02 13.66
N LYS A 311 23.24 -12.26 14.10
CA LYS A 311 22.43 -12.66 15.24
C LYS A 311 23.14 -13.72 16.06
N ALA A 312 22.93 -13.69 17.35
CA ALA A 312 23.39 -14.74 18.26
C ALA A 312 22.36 -14.91 19.37
N GLY A 313 22.29 -16.09 19.89
CA GLY A 313 21.41 -16.37 21.02
C GLY A 313 21.63 -17.75 21.59
N GLY A 314 20.98 -18.01 22.71
CA GLY A 314 21.08 -19.32 23.33
C GLY A 314 20.17 -19.46 24.54
N ILE A 315 20.15 -20.69 25.02
CA ILE A 315 19.43 -21.12 26.21
C ILE A 315 20.42 -21.77 27.17
N TYR A 316 20.49 -21.28 28.41
CA TYR A 316 21.22 -21.91 29.49
C TYR A 316 20.25 -22.63 30.45
N LYS A 317 20.50 -23.91 30.68
CA LYS A 317 19.70 -24.79 31.53
C LYS A 317 20.24 -24.73 32.97
N LEU A 318 19.64 -23.89 33.82
CA LEU A 318 20.00 -23.80 35.24
C LEU A 318 19.73 -25.12 35.96
N THR A 319 18.54 -25.67 35.68
CA THR A 319 18.11 -27.00 36.15
C THR A 319 17.23 -27.65 35.04
N GLY A 320 16.73 -28.84 35.29
CA GLY A 320 15.74 -29.47 34.36
C GLY A 320 14.42 -28.71 34.20
N ARG A 321 14.16 -27.69 35.03
CA ARG A 321 12.91 -26.91 35.03
C ARG A 321 13.10 -25.43 34.86
N HIS A 322 14.30 -24.89 34.96
CA HIS A 322 14.61 -23.47 34.95
C HIS A 322 15.63 -23.15 33.85
N PHE A 323 15.31 -22.19 33.02
CA PHE A 323 16.09 -21.83 31.84
C PHE A 323 16.24 -20.31 31.75
N ILE A 324 17.41 -19.86 31.30
CA ILE A 324 17.63 -18.49 30.84
C ILE A 324 17.81 -18.54 29.32
N ALA A 325 17.03 -17.76 28.59
CA ALA A 325 17.18 -17.57 27.15
C ALA A 325 17.62 -16.13 26.89
N ALA A 326 18.58 -15.94 25.99
CA ALA A 326 19.00 -14.61 25.58
C ALA A 326 19.25 -14.59 24.07
N ASN A 327 18.87 -13.49 23.42
CA ASN A 327 19.09 -13.25 21.99
C ASN A 327 19.57 -11.82 21.77
N ALA A 328 20.44 -11.64 20.77
CA ALA A 328 20.84 -10.34 20.26
C ALA A 328 20.95 -10.38 18.75
N ALA A 329 20.55 -9.30 18.09
CA ALA A 329 20.63 -9.16 16.65
C ALA A 329 20.94 -7.72 16.25
N TYR A 330 21.72 -7.59 15.20
CA TYR A 330 21.82 -6.40 14.38
C TYR A 330 21.45 -6.78 12.95
N LEU A 331 20.63 -5.96 12.30
CA LEU A 331 20.37 -6.10 10.87
C LEU A 331 20.18 -4.71 10.24
N SER A 332 20.61 -4.60 8.99
CA SER A 332 20.19 -3.49 8.13
C SER A 332 19.22 -3.99 7.07
N ARG A 333 18.32 -3.12 6.64
CA ARG A 333 17.33 -3.40 5.57
C ARG A 333 17.09 -2.16 4.72
N PRO A 334 16.76 -2.32 3.41
CA PRO A 334 16.47 -1.18 2.56
C PRO A 334 15.16 -0.51 3.00
N PRO A 335 14.98 0.80 2.71
CA PRO A 335 13.70 1.44 2.90
C PRO A 335 12.64 0.81 1.99
N ALA A 336 11.39 0.83 2.44
CA ALA A 336 10.29 0.31 1.63
C ALA A 336 9.99 1.24 0.44
N THR A 337 9.70 0.68 -0.73
CA THR A 337 9.48 1.44 -1.97
C THR A 337 8.31 2.42 -1.89
N ASN A 338 7.26 2.08 -1.12
CA ASN A 338 6.08 2.92 -0.95
C ASN A 338 6.34 4.22 -0.15
N VAL A 339 7.44 4.28 0.60
CA VAL A 339 7.85 5.51 1.31
C VAL A 339 9.10 6.15 0.72
N ALA A 340 9.78 5.45 -0.20
CA ALA A 340 11.00 5.94 -0.83
C ALA A 340 10.73 6.97 -1.92
N TYR A 341 9.64 6.83 -2.69
CA TYR A 341 9.25 7.74 -3.75
C TYR A 341 8.37 8.87 -3.21
N LEU A 342 8.63 10.11 -3.68
CA LEU A 342 7.83 11.29 -3.33
C LEU A 342 6.44 11.26 -3.97
N SER A 343 6.38 10.98 -5.28
CA SER A 343 5.15 10.99 -6.06
C SER A 343 5.26 10.05 -7.28
N PRO A 344 5.33 8.73 -7.06
CA PRO A 344 5.63 7.78 -8.14
C PRO A 344 4.58 7.77 -9.27
N ARG A 345 3.39 8.30 -9.03
CA ARG A 345 2.33 8.41 -10.04
C ARG A 345 2.71 9.33 -11.19
N ILE A 346 3.46 10.39 -10.91
CA ILE A 346 3.71 11.49 -11.86
C ILE A 346 5.20 11.77 -12.11
N ARG A 347 6.13 11.21 -11.31
CA ARG A 347 7.57 11.47 -11.46
C ARG A 347 8.44 10.38 -10.85
N ASP A 348 9.70 10.31 -11.31
CA ASP A 348 10.76 9.43 -10.76
C ASP A 348 11.63 10.19 -9.75
N ALA A 349 11.04 10.56 -8.63
CA ALA A 349 11.78 11.26 -7.58
C ALA A 349 11.74 10.48 -6.27
N VAL A 350 12.92 10.14 -5.76
CA VAL A 350 13.08 9.54 -4.43
C VAL A 350 13.43 10.60 -3.39
N ILE A 351 13.15 10.30 -2.14
CA ILE A 351 13.51 11.13 -1.00
C ILE A 351 15.04 11.29 -0.95
N SER A 352 15.51 12.53 -0.77
CA SER A 352 16.94 12.81 -0.62
C SER A 352 17.50 12.20 0.67
N GLY A 353 18.73 11.69 0.62
CA GLY A 353 19.38 11.10 1.78
C GLY A 353 18.83 9.74 2.21
N LEU A 354 18.15 9.03 1.31
CA LEU A 354 17.62 7.69 1.54
C LEU A 354 18.74 6.72 1.95
N LYS A 355 18.58 6.07 3.10
CA LYS A 355 19.56 5.12 3.67
C LYS A 355 18.85 3.85 4.13
N SER A 356 19.61 2.76 4.24
CA SER A 356 19.11 1.56 4.90
C SER A 356 18.79 1.83 6.37
N GLU A 357 17.71 1.25 6.84
CA GLU A 357 17.38 1.22 8.25
C GLU A 357 18.34 0.28 8.99
N SER A 358 18.68 0.60 10.23
CA SER A 358 19.46 -0.26 11.12
C SER A 358 18.61 -0.68 12.31
N VAL A 359 18.57 -1.98 12.60
CA VAL A 359 17.80 -2.55 13.68
C VAL A 359 18.74 -3.23 14.67
N TYR A 360 18.72 -2.76 15.91
CA TYR A 360 19.35 -3.42 17.06
C TYR A 360 18.24 -4.04 17.90
N SER A 361 18.35 -5.31 18.22
CA SER A 361 17.36 -6.00 19.03
C SER A 361 18.04 -6.96 19.99
N GLY A 362 17.51 -7.05 21.19
CA GLY A 362 17.95 -8.03 22.19
C GLY A 362 16.85 -8.32 23.19
N ASP A 363 16.87 -9.54 23.70
CA ASP A 363 15.99 -9.99 24.77
C ASP A 363 16.71 -10.93 25.73
N ILE A 364 16.23 -10.93 26.96
CA ILE A 364 16.59 -11.91 27.96
C ILE A 364 15.34 -12.39 28.67
N GLY A 365 15.17 -13.69 28.74
CA GLY A 365 14.01 -14.32 29.32
C GLY A 365 14.35 -15.41 30.33
N TYR A 366 13.56 -15.45 31.40
CA TYR A 366 13.56 -16.58 32.34
C TYR A 366 12.33 -17.45 32.07
N VAL A 367 12.56 -18.73 31.89
CA VAL A 367 11.53 -19.72 31.59
C VAL A 367 11.51 -20.80 32.67
N VAL A 368 10.34 -21.08 33.20
CA VAL A 368 10.10 -22.16 34.16
C VAL A 368 9.10 -23.18 33.58
N ARG A 369 9.40 -24.48 33.80
CA ARG A 369 8.58 -25.59 33.29
C ARG A 369 8.35 -26.63 34.38
N PHE A 370 7.19 -26.55 35.00
CA PHE A 370 6.67 -27.59 35.91
C PHE A 370 5.61 -28.43 35.19
N PRO A 371 5.26 -29.61 35.71
CA PRO A 371 4.26 -30.48 35.05
C PRO A 371 2.89 -29.82 34.80
N LYS A 372 2.46 -28.94 35.70
CA LYS A 372 1.16 -28.26 35.65
C LYS A 372 1.24 -26.78 35.36
N VAL A 373 2.43 -26.16 35.42
CA VAL A 373 2.61 -24.72 35.23
C VAL A 373 3.82 -24.47 34.34
N LYS A 374 3.65 -23.61 33.34
CA LYS A 374 4.75 -23.09 32.52
C LYS A 374 4.70 -21.57 32.62
N GLY A 375 5.82 -20.95 32.94
CA GLY A 375 5.90 -19.48 33.05
C GLY A 375 7.08 -18.93 32.28
N ARG A 376 6.93 -17.70 31.79
CA ARG A 376 7.98 -16.95 31.11
C ARG A 376 7.93 -15.49 31.55
N ALA A 377 9.09 -14.92 31.83
CA ALA A 377 9.29 -13.49 31.99
C ALA A 377 10.39 -13.05 31.01
N THR A 378 10.14 -12.07 30.15
CA THR A 378 11.11 -11.61 29.14
C THR A 378 11.22 -10.10 29.15
N LEU A 379 12.43 -9.60 29.29
CA LEU A 379 12.81 -8.21 29.04
C LEU A 379 13.28 -8.10 27.59
N TYR A 380 12.81 -7.09 26.87
CA TYR A 380 13.25 -6.85 25.50
C TYR A 380 13.58 -5.37 25.27
N TYR A 381 14.49 -5.15 24.32
CA TYR A 381 14.85 -3.86 23.79
C TYR A 381 15.05 -3.97 22.29
N SER A 382 14.48 -3.03 21.54
CA SER A 382 14.71 -2.89 20.10
C SER A 382 14.80 -1.41 19.74
N LYS A 383 15.83 -1.06 18.97
CA LYS A 383 16.02 0.27 18.39
C LYS A 383 16.08 0.14 16.86
N ILE A 384 15.19 0.84 16.18
CA ILE A 384 15.17 0.95 14.72
C ILE A 384 15.59 2.36 14.37
N MET A 385 16.61 2.51 13.54
CA MET A 385 17.21 3.79 13.17
C MET A 385 17.09 4.04 11.67
N ASN A 386 17.11 5.30 11.28
CA ASN A 386 17.04 5.76 9.90
C ASN A 386 15.73 5.37 9.18
N GLN A 387 14.63 5.26 9.90
CA GLN A 387 13.32 5.02 9.26
C GLN A 387 12.92 6.21 8.39
N VAL A 388 12.16 5.90 7.35
CA VAL A 388 11.47 6.90 6.52
C VAL A 388 9.99 6.87 6.87
N TRP A 389 9.47 7.99 7.32
CA TRP A 389 8.05 8.16 7.61
C TRP A 389 7.45 9.16 6.65
N SER A 390 6.28 8.85 6.11
CA SER A 390 5.47 9.75 5.31
C SER A 390 4.13 10.01 6.02
N ARG A 391 3.75 11.27 6.10
CA ARG A 391 2.47 11.72 6.66
C ARG A 391 1.83 12.72 5.72
N SER A 392 0.56 12.50 5.42
CA SER A 392 -0.24 13.45 4.66
C SER A 392 -1.14 14.22 5.62
N PHE A 393 -1.17 15.54 5.48
CA PHE A 393 -2.07 16.41 6.25
C PHE A 393 -2.46 17.63 5.40
N TYR A 394 -3.56 18.25 5.77
CA TYR A 394 -3.96 19.52 5.18
C TYR A 394 -3.13 20.65 5.78
N HIS A 395 -2.50 21.45 4.90
CA HIS A 395 -1.68 22.59 5.29
C HIS A 395 -2.50 23.87 5.14
N ASP A 396 -2.81 24.54 6.24
CA ASP A 396 -3.73 25.68 6.27
C ASP A 396 -3.23 26.89 5.47
N GLU A 397 -1.92 27.15 5.47
CA GLU A 397 -1.35 28.27 4.73
C GLU A 397 -1.29 28.00 3.22
N LEU A 398 -1.00 26.77 2.83
CA LEU A 398 -0.96 26.36 1.41
C LEU A 398 -2.32 25.95 0.87
N LEU A 399 -3.34 25.87 1.74
CA LEU A 399 -4.73 25.45 1.44
C LEU A 399 -4.80 24.14 0.63
N THR A 400 -3.89 23.22 0.92
CA THR A 400 -3.79 21.95 0.19
C THR A 400 -3.30 20.80 1.09
N ILE A 401 -3.48 19.58 0.60
CA ILE A 401 -2.91 18.40 1.25
C ILE A 401 -1.44 18.28 0.85
N VAL A 402 -0.57 18.22 1.83
CA VAL A 402 0.87 18.03 1.65
C VAL A 402 1.31 16.68 2.18
N ASN A 403 2.32 16.10 1.52
CA ASN A 403 3.03 14.92 2.00
C ASN A 403 4.33 15.35 2.68
N TYR A 404 4.39 15.15 3.98
CA TYR A 404 5.59 15.43 4.76
C TYR A 404 6.40 14.15 4.95
N ASN A 405 7.59 14.13 4.35
CA ASN A 405 8.49 12.98 4.41
C ASN A 405 9.63 13.26 5.37
N MET A 406 9.78 12.41 6.36
CA MET A 406 10.81 12.50 7.39
C MET A 406 11.80 11.35 7.20
N THR A 407 13.08 11.65 7.14
CA THR A 407 14.18 10.68 7.14
C THR A 407 14.93 10.71 8.47
N GLY A 408 15.62 9.63 8.80
CA GLY A 408 16.40 9.55 10.04
C GLY A 408 15.55 9.42 11.31
N VAL A 409 14.32 8.93 11.18
CA VAL A 409 13.44 8.71 12.35
C VAL A 409 13.92 7.48 13.12
N ASP A 410 14.12 7.65 14.43
CA ASP A 410 14.49 6.57 15.33
C ASP A 410 13.29 6.13 16.17
N GLN A 411 13.10 4.83 16.28
CA GLN A 411 12.07 4.22 17.10
C GLN A 411 12.71 3.31 18.15
N ILE A 412 12.28 3.42 19.39
CA ILE A 412 12.70 2.56 20.48
C ILE A 412 11.48 1.81 21.04
N ASN A 413 11.60 0.50 21.11
CA ASN A 413 10.61 -0.37 21.74
C ASN A 413 11.31 -1.14 22.87
N ARG A 414 10.74 -1.10 24.06
CA ARG A 414 11.24 -1.82 25.24
C ARG A 414 10.09 -2.24 26.15
N GLY A 415 10.22 -3.35 26.79
CA GLY A 415 9.16 -3.81 27.67
C GLY A 415 9.50 -5.07 28.43
N LEU A 416 8.59 -5.44 29.31
CA LEU A 416 8.55 -6.69 30.06
C LEU A 416 7.29 -7.46 29.63
N GLU A 417 7.46 -8.69 29.24
CA GLU A 417 6.37 -9.61 28.94
C GLU A 417 6.33 -10.74 29.96
N LEU A 418 5.16 -11.02 30.50
CA LEU A 418 4.89 -12.11 31.42
C LEU A 418 3.87 -13.05 30.80
N GLY A 419 4.14 -14.34 30.83
CA GLY A 419 3.23 -15.41 30.39
C GLY A 419 3.19 -16.56 31.38
N VAL A 420 2.01 -17.11 31.63
CA VAL A 420 1.78 -18.27 32.49
C VAL A 420 0.93 -19.30 31.72
#